data_78b1075441283f3fc0728b54d5fa4f3e
#
_entry.id   78b1075441283f3fc0728b54d5fa4f3e
#
_cell.length_a   1.000
_cell.length_b   1.000
_cell.length_c   1.000
_cell.angle_alpha   90.00
_cell.angle_beta   90.00
_cell.angle_gamma   90.00
#
_symmetry.space_group_name_H-M   'P 1'
#
loop_
_entity.id
_entity.type
_entity.pdbx_description
1 polymer ?
#
loop_
_entity_poly.entity_id
_entity_poly.type
_entity_poly.pdbx_seq_one_letter_code
_entity_poly.pdbx_strand_id
1 'polypeptide(L)'
;TLLRAIGFESDKDILDCFGLAEEIKCTKENLDAVVGRTLAGNVLKAWTEDFVDEDTGEVVTIERNEVIIERETVLTEELCETIYDSGAKTILLHKDENNEAEYSIIFNTLQKDPSHSEKEAVLYIYRQLRNSEPADDATAREVIQNLFFSEKRYDLGEVGRYRINRKLEMETPTEVRTLTKEDIIEIIKYLVQLINSNAEVDDIDHLSNRRVRTVGEQLYNQFGIGLARMARTIRERMNVRDTEVFTPTDLINPKAISSVINSYFGTNALSQFMDQQNPLAEITHKRRMSALGPGGLSRDRAGFEVRDVHYTHYGRLCPIETPEGPNIGLISSLCIYAKINDLGFIETPYRQAANGVVDLDNDHVVYMTAEDEEKSTVAQGNAPLDKNGKFIRKKVKARYEADFPVVTPEQIDLMDVSPSQIASIAAALIPFLEHDDANRALMGSNMMRQAVPLL
;
A
#
# COMPACT_ATOMS: atom_id res chain seq x y z
N THR A 1 20.03 -7.89 8.69
CA THR A 1 19.32 -8.82 9.61
C THR A 1 18.00 -9.33 9.01
N LEU A 2 17.02 -8.49 8.61
CA LEU A 2 15.70 -8.94 8.11
C LEU A 2 15.83 -9.83 6.86
N LEU A 3 16.58 -9.39 5.85
CA LEU A 3 16.76 -10.15 4.61
C LEU A 3 17.41 -11.50 4.87
N ARG A 4 18.40 -11.57 5.79
CA ARG A 4 19.00 -12.87 6.18
C ARG A 4 17.96 -13.79 6.83
N ALA A 5 17.13 -13.25 7.70
CA ALA A 5 16.11 -14.03 8.39
C ALA A 5 15.00 -14.59 7.47
N ILE A 6 14.77 -13.99 6.31
CA ILE A 6 13.80 -14.49 5.31
C ILE A 6 14.42 -15.40 4.24
N GLY A 7 15.75 -15.63 4.33
CA GLY A 7 16.46 -16.64 3.52
C GLY A 7 17.46 -16.10 2.50
N PHE A 8 17.93 -14.85 2.61
CA PHE A 8 19.08 -14.31 1.89
C PHE A 8 20.28 -14.34 2.84
N GLU A 9 20.93 -15.49 2.93
CA GLU A 9 21.91 -15.78 3.99
C GLU A 9 23.18 -14.98 3.85
N SER A 10 23.75 -14.93 2.66
CA SER A 10 25.05 -14.31 2.41
C SER A 10 24.94 -12.83 2.01
N ASP A 11 26.02 -12.07 2.22
CA ASP A 11 26.15 -10.70 1.71
C ASP A 11 26.00 -10.68 0.18
N LYS A 12 26.49 -11.73 -0.49
CA LYS A 12 26.34 -11.90 -1.93
C LYS A 12 24.87 -11.95 -2.33
N ASP A 13 24.06 -12.81 -1.69
CA ASP A 13 22.64 -12.96 -2.04
C ASP A 13 21.89 -11.63 -1.89
N ILE A 14 22.23 -10.88 -0.83
CA ILE A 14 21.64 -9.55 -0.59
C ILE A 14 22.06 -8.56 -1.69
N LEU A 15 23.36 -8.49 -2.01
CA LEU A 15 23.86 -7.58 -3.04
C LEU A 15 23.34 -7.91 -4.43
N ASP A 16 23.20 -9.21 -4.75
CA ASP A 16 22.63 -9.67 -6.01
C ASP A 16 21.15 -9.28 -6.16
N CYS A 17 20.35 -9.33 -5.07
CA CYS A 17 18.95 -8.89 -5.07
C CYS A 17 18.79 -7.40 -5.45
N PHE A 18 19.77 -6.58 -5.07
CA PHE A 18 19.78 -5.15 -5.43
C PHE A 18 20.58 -4.84 -6.70
N GLY A 19 21.21 -5.83 -7.28
CA GLY A 19 22.03 -5.68 -8.48
C GLY A 19 23.28 -4.82 -8.27
N LEU A 20 23.81 -4.74 -7.05
CA LEU A 20 24.87 -3.83 -6.63
C LEU A 20 26.28 -4.37 -6.82
N ALA A 21 26.44 -5.68 -6.88
CA ALA A 21 27.73 -6.32 -6.98
C ALA A 21 27.87 -7.12 -8.28
N GLU A 22 29.11 -7.24 -8.72
CA GLU A 22 29.54 -8.11 -9.80
C GLU A 22 30.44 -9.21 -9.23
N GLU A 23 30.09 -10.46 -9.50
CA GLU A 23 30.92 -11.60 -9.08
C GLU A 23 31.98 -11.90 -10.11
N ILE A 24 33.22 -11.91 -9.68
CA ILE A 24 34.38 -12.25 -10.54
C ILE A 24 35.11 -13.48 -9.96
N LYS A 25 35.43 -14.41 -10.85
CA LYS A 25 36.22 -15.59 -10.48
C LYS A 25 37.67 -15.19 -10.26
N CYS A 26 38.29 -15.68 -9.17
CA CYS A 26 39.66 -15.41 -8.79
C CYS A 26 40.67 -16.17 -9.67
N THR A 27 40.71 -15.83 -10.96
CA THR A 27 41.76 -16.26 -11.86
C THR A 27 42.79 -15.14 -11.97
N LYS A 28 44.05 -15.48 -12.22
CA LYS A 28 45.14 -14.53 -12.30
C LYS A 28 44.88 -13.42 -13.31
N GLU A 29 44.33 -13.78 -14.47
CA GLU A 29 43.97 -12.85 -15.56
C GLU A 29 42.85 -11.88 -15.14
N ASN A 30 41.84 -12.37 -14.40
CA ASN A 30 40.71 -11.55 -13.93
C ASN A 30 41.11 -10.61 -12.79
N LEU A 31 41.97 -11.08 -11.86
CA LEU A 31 42.46 -10.28 -10.75
C LEU A 31 43.35 -9.13 -11.24
N ASP A 32 44.22 -9.37 -12.23
CA ASP A 32 45.02 -8.31 -12.84
C ASP A 32 44.17 -7.24 -13.54
N ALA A 33 43.03 -7.64 -14.10
CA ALA A 33 42.12 -6.71 -14.80
C ALA A 33 41.29 -5.84 -13.85
N VAL A 34 41.16 -6.21 -12.59
CA VAL A 34 40.31 -5.51 -11.60
C VAL A 34 41.09 -4.72 -10.56
N VAL A 35 42.38 -4.58 -10.71
CA VAL A 35 43.25 -3.73 -9.88
C VAL A 35 42.73 -2.29 -9.91
N GLY A 36 42.54 -1.69 -8.74
CA GLY A 36 42.01 -0.35 -8.59
C GLY A 36 40.49 -0.28 -8.36
N ARG A 37 39.76 -1.40 -8.51
CA ARG A 37 38.33 -1.49 -8.16
C ARG A 37 38.16 -1.78 -6.66
N THR A 38 37.00 -1.41 -6.11
CA THR A 38 36.67 -1.58 -4.69
C THR A 38 35.88 -2.86 -4.46
N LEU A 39 36.20 -3.59 -3.40
CA LEU A 39 35.50 -4.78 -2.97
C LEU A 39 34.11 -4.42 -2.41
N ALA A 40 33.06 -5.08 -2.90
CA ALA A 40 31.70 -4.95 -2.40
C ALA A 40 31.41 -5.89 -1.20
N GLY A 41 32.13 -6.98 -1.09
CA GLY A 41 31.99 -7.97 -0.02
C GLY A 41 33.32 -8.40 0.57
N ASN A 42 33.28 -8.98 1.77
CA ASN A 42 34.47 -9.55 2.40
C ASN A 42 35.00 -10.74 1.58
N VAL A 43 36.31 -10.81 1.42
CA VAL A 43 36.95 -12.00 0.84
C VAL A 43 37.15 -13.03 1.94
N LEU A 44 36.52 -14.19 1.79
CA LEU A 44 36.51 -15.25 2.77
C LEU A 44 37.35 -16.41 2.33
N LYS A 45 38.16 -16.93 3.23
CA LYS A 45 38.83 -18.24 3.08
C LYS A 45 38.01 -19.29 3.81
N ALA A 46 37.40 -20.19 3.04
CA ALA A 46 36.72 -21.35 3.60
C ALA A 46 37.73 -22.43 3.97
N TRP A 47 37.71 -22.90 5.18
CA TRP A 47 38.45 -24.07 5.62
C TRP A 47 37.56 -24.95 6.50
N THR A 48 37.83 -26.26 6.45
CA THR A 48 37.05 -27.23 7.22
C THR A 48 37.87 -27.68 8.43
N GLU A 49 37.26 -27.71 9.58
CA GLU A 49 37.81 -28.22 10.82
C GLU A 49 36.96 -29.41 11.30
N ASP A 50 37.63 -30.54 11.46
CA ASP A 50 36.98 -31.77 11.94
C ASP A 50 36.98 -31.75 13.48
N PHE A 51 35.82 -31.66 14.06
CA PHE A 51 35.60 -31.83 15.49
C PHE A 51 35.10 -33.23 15.79
N VAL A 52 35.73 -33.91 16.73
CA VAL A 52 35.22 -35.17 17.27
C VAL A 52 34.37 -34.81 18.48
N ASP A 53 33.09 -35.10 18.40
CA ASP A 53 32.19 -34.95 19.55
C ASP A 53 32.59 -35.95 20.64
N GLU A 54 32.96 -35.43 21.81
CA GLU A 54 33.47 -36.28 22.92
C GLU A 54 32.37 -37.19 23.50
N ASP A 55 31.08 -36.87 23.31
CA ASP A 55 29.96 -37.64 23.85
C ASP A 55 29.46 -38.75 22.88
N THR A 56 29.51 -38.47 21.56
CA THR A 56 28.96 -39.39 20.53
C THR A 56 30.02 -40.09 19.74
N GLY A 57 31.27 -39.57 19.71
CA GLY A 57 32.38 -40.09 18.91
C GLY A 57 32.23 -39.88 17.40
N GLU A 58 31.25 -39.10 16.96
CA GLU A 58 31.04 -38.71 15.58
C GLU A 58 31.97 -37.54 15.18
N VAL A 59 32.52 -37.63 13.98
CA VAL A 59 33.33 -36.55 13.41
C VAL A 59 32.39 -35.56 12.74
N VAL A 60 32.23 -34.39 13.32
CA VAL A 60 31.45 -33.28 12.75
C VAL A 60 32.42 -32.33 12.06
N THR A 61 32.34 -32.28 10.75
CA THR A 61 33.12 -31.31 9.93
C THR A 61 32.44 -29.96 9.97
N ILE A 62 33.08 -28.95 10.57
CA ILE A 62 32.59 -27.59 10.64
C ILE A 62 33.30 -26.76 9.56
N GLU A 63 32.55 -26.15 8.67
CA GLU A 63 33.05 -25.13 7.76
C GLU A 63 33.22 -23.79 8.50
N ARG A 64 34.46 -23.28 8.48
CA ARG A 64 34.78 -21.95 9.04
C ARG A 64 35.21 -21.03 7.90
N ASN A 65 34.76 -19.78 8.01
CA ASN A 65 35.12 -18.72 7.10
C ASN A 65 35.97 -17.67 7.83
N GLU A 66 37.19 -17.49 7.41
CA GLU A 66 38.08 -16.44 7.89
C GLU A 66 38.07 -15.27 6.91
N VAL A 67 37.86 -14.05 7.40
CA VAL A 67 37.92 -12.84 6.58
C VAL A 67 39.38 -12.49 6.33
N ILE A 68 39.80 -12.54 5.05
CA ILE A 68 41.18 -12.19 4.65
C ILE A 68 41.28 -10.72 4.32
N ILE A 69 40.30 -10.18 3.58
CA ILE A 69 40.26 -8.79 3.18
C ILE A 69 38.82 -8.30 3.46
N GLU A 70 38.75 -7.17 4.12
CA GLU A 70 37.46 -6.52 4.42
C GLU A 70 36.88 -5.85 3.16
N ARG A 71 35.56 -5.76 3.10
CA ARG A 71 34.86 -4.98 2.08
C ARG A 71 35.29 -3.51 2.10
N GLU A 72 34.96 -2.74 1.08
CA GLU A 72 35.35 -1.34 0.89
C GLU A 72 36.87 -1.12 0.73
N THR A 73 37.62 -2.20 0.54
CA THR A 73 39.06 -2.12 0.28
C THR A 73 39.30 -2.00 -1.23
N VAL A 74 40.12 -1.04 -1.64
CA VAL A 74 40.55 -0.90 -3.04
C VAL A 74 41.59 -1.97 -3.32
N LEU A 75 41.38 -2.74 -4.38
CA LEU A 75 42.29 -3.81 -4.79
C LEU A 75 43.62 -3.23 -5.30
N THR A 76 44.70 -3.62 -4.68
CA THR A 76 46.09 -3.37 -5.13
C THR A 76 46.64 -4.65 -5.69
N GLU A 77 47.75 -4.59 -6.47
CA GLU A 77 48.41 -5.76 -7.00
C GLU A 77 48.82 -6.77 -5.90
N GLU A 78 49.31 -6.28 -4.76
CA GLU A 78 49.69 -7.11 -3.61
C GLU A 78 48.48 -7.82 -2.98
N LEU A 79 47.31 -7.15 -2.91
CA LEU A 79 46.09 -7.71 -2.38
C LEU A 79 45.51 -8.76 -3.37
N CYS A 80 45.60 -8.54 -4.66
CA CYS A 80 45.21 -9.51 -5.67
C CYS A 80 46.05 -10.81 -5.60
N GLU A 81 47.37 -10.71 -5.38
CA GLU A 81 48.22 -11.85 -5.11
C GLU A 81 47.80 -12.59 -3.82
N THR A 82 47.50 -11.86 -2.75
CA THR A 82 47.01 -12.44 -1.49
C THR A 82 45.68 -13.19 -1.69
N ILE A 83 44.75 -12.65 -2.47
CA ILE A 83 43.48 -13.29 -2.79
C ILE A 83 43.73 -14.59 -3.58
N TYR A 84 44.64 -14.56 -4.57
CA TYR A 84 44.95 -15.73 -5.35
C TYR A 84 45.57 -16.84 -4.50
N ASP A 85 46.52 -16.50 -3.64
CA ASP A 85 47.20 -17.44 -2.75
C ASP A 85 46.29 -18.01 -1.67
N SER A 86 45.26 -17.27 -1.28
CA SER A 86 44.27 -17.71 -0.28
C SER A 86 43.35 -18.83 -0.78
N GLY A 87 43.27 -19.01 -2.11
CA GLY A 87 42.37 -20.00 -2.71
C GLY A 87 40.88 -19.59 -2.73
N ALA A 88 40.57 -18.32 -2.53
CA ALA A 88 39.22 -17.81 -2.70
C ALA A 88 38.71 -18.06 -4.13
N LYS A 89 37.48 -18.53 -4.27
CA LYS A 89 36.93 -18.91 -5.58
C LYS A 89 36.41 -17.71 -6.36
N THR A 90 35.76 -16.79 -5.67
CA THR A 90 35.11 -15.62 -6.25
C THR A 90 35.26 -14.43 -5.33
N ILE A 91 35.26 -13.24 -5.90
CA ILE A 91 35.19 -11.94 -5.20
C ILE A 91 34.00 -11.14 -5.71
N LEU A 92 33.48 -10.28 -4.85
CA LEU A 92 32.41 -9.36 -5.18
C LEU A 92 32.98 -7.95 -5.33
N LEU A 93 32.76 -7.32 -6.47
CA LEU A 93 33.17 -5.97 -6.75
C LEU A 93 31.95 -5.06 -6.92
N HIS A 94 32.11 -3.78 -6.57
CA HIS A 94 31.09 -2.80 -6.89
C HIS A 94 30.86 -2.71 -8.40
N LYS A 95 29.59 -2.72 -8.83
CA LYS A 95 29.23 -2.34 -10.19
C LYS A 95 29.44 -0.83 -10.35
N ASP A 96 29.78 -0.41 -11.58
CA ASP A 96 30.21 0.95 -11.90
C ASP A 96 29.42 2.08 -11.23
N GLU A 97 30.10 2.93 -10.76
CA GLU A 97 30.36 4.28 -10.22
C GLU A 97 29.25 5.34 -10.30
N ASN A 98 28.14 5.16 -10.98
CA ASN A 98 27.22 6.28 -11.23
C ASN A 98 26.11 6.49 -10.19
N ASN A 99 26.03 5.66 -9.15
CA ASN A 99 25.01 5.76 -8.09
C ASN A 99 25.58 5.53 -6.69
N GLU A 100 26.69 6.16 -6.33
CA GLU A 100 27.33 6.02 -5.02
C GLU A 100 26.38 6.23 -3.83
N ALA A 101 25.39 7.11 -3.97
CA ALA A 101 24.45 7.41 -2.89
C ALA A 101 23.46 6.27 -2.61
N GLU A 102 22.97 5.57 -3.64
CA GLU A 102 22.05 4.43 -3.48
C GLU A 102 22.75 3.24 -2.84
N TYR A 103 23.95 2.98 -3.30
CA TYR A 103 24.77 1.87 -2.83
C TYR A 103 25.23 2.05 -1.38
N SER A 104 25.60 3.27 -1.00
CA SER A 104 26.12 3.57 0.32
C SER A 104 25.18 3.17 1.46
N ILE A 105 23.87 3.26 1.26
CA ILE A 105 22.86 2.90 2.27
C ILE A 105 22.88 1.40 2.55
N ILE A 106 22.86 0.58 1.49
CA ILE A 106 22.87 -0.89 1.63
C ILE A 106 24.21 -1.36 2.23
N PHE A 107 25.33 -0.82 1.75
CA PHE A 107 26.65 -1.18 2.26
C PHE A 107 26.85 -0.76 3.71
N ASN A 108 26.44 0.46 4.09
CA ASN A 108 26.51 0.92 5.47
C ASN A 108 25.59 0.08 6.39
N THR A 109 24.46 -0.38 5.89
CA THR A 109 23.56 -1.27 6.63
C THR A 109 24.19 -2.64 6.83
N LEU A 110 24.81 -3.20 5.80
CA LEU A 110 25.53 -4.47 5.89
C LEU A 110 26.73 -4.38 6.85
N GLN A 111 27.44 -3.25 6.85
CA GLN A 111 28.56 -3.04 7.76
C GLN A 111 28.15 -2.99 9.23
N LYS A 112 26.97 -2.46 9.53
CA LYS A 112 26.41 -2.33 10.89
C LYS A 112 25.53 -3.51 11.29
N ASP A 113 25.35 -4.50 10.41
CA ASP A 113 24.49 -5.66 10.68
C ASP A 113 25.14 -6.55 11.75
N PRO A 114 24.48 -6.79 12.90
CA PRO A 114 25.00 -7.63 13.97
C PRO A 114 24.94 -9.13 13.64
N SER A 115 24.29 -9.52 12.54
CA SER A 115 24.10 -10.93 12.14
C SER A 115 24.90 -11.26 10.88
N HIS A 116 25.53 -12.43 10.87
CA HIS A 116 26.33 -12.91 9.74
C HIS A 116 25.76 -14.18 9.10
N SER A 117 24.77 -14.80 9.72
CA SER A 117 24.07 -15.99 9.22
C SER A 117 22.57 -15.85 9.38
N GLU A 118 21.80 -16.68 8.62
CA GLU A 118 20.34 -16.76 8.76
C GLU A 118 19.93 -17.06 10.21
N LYS A 119 20.61 -18.01 10.84
CA LYS A 119 20.32 -18.46 12.19
C LYS A 119 20.49 -17.33 13.21
N GLU A 120 21.59 -16.58 13.16
CA GLU A 120 21.81 -15.44 14.03
C GLU A 120 20.78 -14.32 13.81
N ALA A 121 20.43 -14.07 12.55
CA ALA A 121 19.43 -13.07 12.20
C ALA A 121 18.03 -13.42 12.77
N VAL A 122 17.63 -14.69 12.64
CA VAL A 122 16.36 -15.19 13.18
C VAL A 122 16.32 -15.07 14.70
N LEU A 123 17.39 -15.47 15.40
CA LEU A 123 17.50 -15.36 16.85
C LEU A 123 17.50 -13.90 17.32
N TYR A 124 18.20 -13.03 16.61
CA TYR A 124 18.22 -11.60 16.91
C TYR A 124 16.82 -10.97 16.81
N ILE A 125 16.09 -11.24 15.73
CA ILE A 125 14.71 -10.74 15.55
C ILE A 125 13.78 -11.31 16.62
N TYR A 126 13.90 -12.60 16.93
CA TYR A 126 13.08 -13.22 17.97
C TYR A 126 13.26 -12.55 19.34
N ARG A 127 14.53 -12.31 19.74
CA ARG A 127 14.86 -11.61 20.99
C ARG A 127 14.26 -10.20 21.05
N GLN A 128 14.32 -9.45 19.94
CA GLN A 128 13.75 -8.11 19.85
C GLN A 128 12.21 -8.13 19.98
N LEU A 129 11.53 -9.12 19.39
CA LEU A 129 10.08 -9.20 19.41
C LEU A 129 9.50 -9.79 20.72
N ARG A 130 10.21 -10.71 21.35
CA ARG A 130 9.71 -11.48 22.50
C ARG A 130 10.39 -11.14 23.83
N ASN A 131 11.51 -10.42 23.83
CA ASN A 131 12.34 -10.16 24.99
C ASN A 131 12.75 -11.44 25.77
N SER A 132 12.86 -12.56 25.06
CA SER A 132 13.21 -13.86 25.61
C SER A 132 13.98 -14.69 24.58
N GLU A 133 14.66 -15.73 25.05
CA GLU A 133 15.30 -16.68 24.17
C GLU A 133 14.28 -17.70 23.63
N PRO A 134 14.39 -18.14 22.36
CA PRO A 134 13.53 -19.18 21.83
C PRO A 134 13.89 -20.54 22.43
N ALA A 135 12.94 -21.45 22.48
CA ALA A 135 13.18 -22.83 22.94
C ALA A 135 14.05 -23.61 21.96
N ASP A 136 13.85 -23.35 20.67
CA ASP A 136 14.59 -23.91 19.56
C ASP A 136 14.59 -22.98 18.34
N ASP A 137 15.44 -23.27 17.36
CA ASP A 137 15.55 -22.49 16.13
C ASP A 137 14.25 -22.56 15.29
N ALA A 138 13.53 -23.68 15.35
CA ALA A 138 12.29 -23.86 14.62
C ALA A 138 11.20 -22.92 15.12
N THR A 139 11.09 -22.74 16.43
CA THR A 139 10.16 -21.77 17.06
C THR A 139 10.48 -20.33 16.63
N ALA A 140 11.76 -19.98 16.54
CA ALA A 140 12.16 -18.65 16.12
C ALA A 140 11.82 -18.39 14.65
N ARG A 141 12.07 -19.37 13.76
CA ARG A 141 11.68 -19.29 12.34
C ARG A 141 10.17 -19.21 12.16
N GLU A 142 9.41 -19.98 12.93
CA GLU A 142 7.95 -19.95 12.88
C GLU A 142 7.38 -18.56 13.20
N VAL A 143 7.99 -17.84 14.14
CA VAL A 143 7.55 -16.47 14.48
C VAL A 143 7.71 -15.53 13.26
N ILE A 144 8.82 -15.60 12.54
CA ILE A 144 9.05 -14.78 11.35
C ILE A 144 8.13 -15.20 10.21
N GLN A 145 7.95 -16.50 10.00
CA GLN A 145 7.04 -17.03 9.00
C GLN A 145 5.60 -16.57 9.27
N ASN A 146 5.17 -16.60 10.53
CA ASN A 146 3.85 -16.14 10.94
C ASN A 146 3.68 -14.62 10.83
N LEU A 147 4.76 -13.84 10.86
CA LEU A 147 4.71 -12.38 10.83
C LEU A 147 4.35 -11.85 9.44
N PHE A 148 4.89 -12.46 8.37
CA PHE A 148 4.79 -11.96 6.99
C PHE A 148 4.16 -12.93 5.99
N PHE A 149 4.36 -14.24 6.15
CA PHE A 149 4.11 -15.23 5.11
C PHE A 149 2.97 -16.22 5.43
N SER A 150 2.38 -16.14 6.63
CA SER A 150 1.32 -17.06 7.04
C SER A 150 -0.05 -16.52 6.70
N GLU A 151 -0.79 -17.19 5.84
CA GLU A 151 -2.18 -16.86 5.49
C GLU A 151 -3.14 -16.82 6.71
N LYS A 152 -2.79 -17.52 7.80
CA LYS A 152 -3.61 -17.55 9.03
C LYS A 152 -3.39 -16.34 9.92
N ARG A 153 -2.26 -15.66 9.80
CA ARG A 153 -1.83 -14.59 10.69
C ARG A 153 -1.70 -13.24 10.01
N TYR A 154 -1.40 -13.25 8.74
CA TYR A 154 -1.18 -12.05 7.93
C TYR A 154 -2.15 -12.05 6.75
N ASP A 155 -2.86 -10.96 6.58
CA ASP A 155 -3.78 -10.76 5.46
C ASP A 155 -3.59 -9.33 4.94
N LEU A 156 -2.94 -9.21 3.79
CA LEU A 156 -2.77 -7.96 3.08
C LEU A 156 -4.09 -7.43 2.50
N GLY A 157 -5.02 -8.35 2.24
CA GLY A 157 -6.24 -8.09 1.51
C GLY A 157 -6.01 -7.93 0.01
N GLU A 158 -7.06 -8.00 -0.74
CA GLU A 158 -7.03 -7.82 -2.20
C GLU A 158 -6.60 -6.40 -2.59
N VAL A 159 -7.11 -5.41 -1.87
CA VAL A 159 -6.76 -3.99 -2.08
C VAL A 159 -5.30 -3.71 -1.81
N GLY A 160 -4.74 -4.27 -0.73
CA GLY A 160 -3.34 -4.12 -0.40
C GLY A 160 -2.43 -4.72 -1.47
N ARG A 161 -2.76 -5.92 -1.97
CA ARG A 161 -2.02 -6.54 -3.08
C ARG A 161 -2.10 -5.70 -4.36
N TYR A 162 -3.28 -5.23 -4.72
CA TYR A 162 -3.46 -4.33 -5.86
C TYR A 162 -2.58 -3.08 -5.76
N ARG A 163 -2.54 -2.44 -4.58
CA ARG A 163 -1.75 -1.22 -4.37
C ARG A 163 -0.25 -1.47 -4.41
N ILE A 164 0.23 -2.56 -3.80
CA ILE A 164 1.66 -2.93 -3.87
C ILE A 164 2.07 -3.20 -5.31
N ASN A 165 1.31 -4.02 -6.04
CA ASN A 165 1.60 -4.33 -7.43
C ASN A 165 1.69 -3.07 -8.28
N ARG A 166 0.73 -2.16 -8.13
CA ARG A 166 0.68 -0.94 -8.92
C ARG A 166 1.80 0.05 -8.57
N LYS A 167 2.12 0.18 -7.27
CA LYS A 167 3.16 1.11 -6.80
C LYS A 167 4.57 0.64 -7.14
N LEU A 168 4.81 -0.66 -7.06
CA LEU A 168 6.13 -1.27 -7.28
C LEU A 168 6.25 -1.93 -8.67
N GLU A 169 5.27 -1.73 -9.55
CA GLU A 169 5.22 -2.29 -10.90
C GLU A 169 5.40 -3.81 -10.94
N MET A 170 4.74 -4.50 -9.99
CA MET A 170 4.80 -5.96 -9.83
C MET A 170 3.58 -6.63 -10.46
N GLU A 171 3.77 -7.87 -10.94
CA GLU A 171 2.72 -8.69 -11.55
C GLU A 171 2.27 -9.86 -10.67
N THR A 172 2.40 -9.74 -9.35
CA THR A 172 1.99 -10.80 -8.43
C THR A 172 0.46 -11.00 -8.49
N PRO A 173 -0.05 -12.25 -8.56
CA PRO A 173 -1.49 -12.50 -8.58
C PRO A 173 -2.21 -11.90 -7.38
N THR A 174 -3.40 -11.32 -7.61
CA THR A 174 -4.22 -10.68 -6.56
C THR A 174 -4.74 -11.65 -5.50
N GLU A 175 -4.73 -12.96 -5.81
CA GLU A 175 -5.10 -14.01 -4.88
C GLU A 175 -4.07 -14.23 -3.76
N VAL A 176 -2.82 -13.81 -3.98
CA VAL A 176 -1.74 -13.90 -2.99
C VAL A 176 -1.93 -12.79 -1.96
N ARG A 177 -2.47 -13.14 -0.80
CA ARG A 177 -2.83 -12.21 0.29
C ARG A 177 -1.76 -12.07 1.37
N THR A 178 -0.62 -12.75 1.22
CA THR A 178 0.55 -12.63 2.09
C THR A 178 1.65 -11.87 1.37
N LEU A 179 2.61 -11.34 2.10
CA LEU A 179 3.82 -10.79 1.49
C LEU A 179 4.64 -11.92 0.86
N THR A 180 5.38 -11.60 -0.20
CA THR A 180 6.39 -12.46 -0.81
C THR A 180 7.79 -11.91 -0.49
N LYS A 181 8.83 -12.71 -0.75
CA LYS A 181 10.21 -12.23 -0.58
C LYS A 181 10.54 -11.10 -1.56
N GLU A 182 10.02 -11.22 -2.78
CA GLU A 182 10.15 -10.19 -3.82
C GLU A 182 9.50 -8.87 -3.39
N ASP A 183 8.31 -8.90 -2.76
CA ASP A 183 7.66 -7.69 -2.24
C ASP A 183 8.59 -6.94 -1.28
N ILE A 184 9.24 -7.65 -0.37
CA ILE A 184 10.12 -7.04 0.63
C ILE A 184 11.34 -6.39 -0.04
N ILE A 185 11.91 -7.05 -1.04
CA ILE A 185 13.05 -6.51 -1.81
C ILE A 185 12.64 -5.23 -2.55
N GLU A 186 11.54 -5.27 -3.28
CA GLU A 186 11.07 -4.11 -4.04
C GLU A 186 10.66 -2.94 -3.13
N ILE A 187 10.06 -3.21 -1.96
CA ILE A 187 9.81 -2.18 -0.95
C ILE A 187 11.11 -1.51 -0.49
N ILE A 188 12.16 -2.30 -0.24
CA ILE A 188 13.46 -1.74 0.19
C ILE A 188 14.09 -0.94 -0.94
N LYS A 189 14.05 -1.43 -2.20
CA LYS A 189 14.52 -0.67 -3.37
C LYS A 189 13.81 0.67 -3.47
N TYR A 190 12.50 0.67 -3.37
CA TYR A 190 11.70 1.89 -3.42
C TYR A 190 12.06 2.88 -2.28
N LEU A 191 12.28 2.38 -1.04
CA LEU A 191 12.71 3.21 0.07
C LEU A 191 14.10 3.83 -0.17
N VAL A 192 15.02 3.10 -0.77
CA VAL A 192 16.34 3.63 -1.14
C VAL A 192 16.22 4.71 -2.23
N GLN A 193 15.36 4.50 -3.24
CA GLN A 193 15.09 5.48 -4.28
C GLN A 193 14.49 6.79 -3.71
N LEU A 194 13.60 6.70 -2.72
CA LEU A 194 13.04 7.87 -2.04
C LEU A 194 14.10 8.72 -1.34
N ILE A 195 15.10 8.09 -0.71
CA ILE A 195 16.19 8.81 -0.04
C ILE A 195 17.03 9.61 -1.06
N ASN A 196 17.22 9.06 -2.23
CA ASN A 196 18.01 9.68 -3.30
C ASN A 196 17.21 10.63 -4.20
N SER A 197 15.98 10.94 -3.86
CA SER A 197 15.07 11.81 -4.62
C SER A 197 14.77 11.30 -6.05
N ASN A 198 14.92 10.01 -6.31
CA ASN A 198 14.58 9.37 -7.58
C ASN A 198 13.12 8.89 -7.61
N ALA A 199 12.41 8.97 -6.49
CA ALA A 199 11.01 8.65 -6.35
C ALA A 199 10.30 9.71 -5.49
N GLU A 200 9.00 9.81 -5.62
CA GLU A 200 8.19 10.77 -4.87
C GLU A 200 7.53 10.10 -3.67
N VAL A 201 7.42 10.88 -2.58
CA VAL A 201 6.71 10.45 -1.37
C VAL A 201 5.21 10.45 -1.66
N ASP A 202 4.51 9.42 -1.19
CA ASP A 202 3.05 9.33 -1.34
C ASP A 202 2.34 10.47 -0.63
N ASP A 203 1.42 11.13 -1.34
CA ASP A 203 0.47 12.04 -0.73
C ASP A 203 -0.65 11.22 -0.05
N ILE A 204 -0.73 11.33 1.28
CA ILE A 204 -1.70 10.58 2.09
C ILE A 204 -3.14 11.06 1.91
N ASP A 205 -3.35 12.30 1.46
CA ASP A 205 -4.68 12.88 1.24
C ASP A 205 -5.20 12.65 -0.19
N HIS A 206 -4.34 12.18 -1.08
CA HIS A 206 -4.71 11.77 -2.42
C HIS A 206 -5.72 10.62 -2.40
N LEU A 207 -6.81 10.71 -3.18
CA LEU A 207 -7.86 9.67 -3.19
C LEU A 207 -7.43 8.33 -3.81
N SER A 208 -6.26 8.24 -4.39
CA SER A 208 -5.64 6.96 -4.73
C SER A 208 -5.12 6.20 -3.50
N ASN A 209 -4.75 6.90 -2.44
CA ASN A 209 -4.24 6.35 -1.18
C ASN A 209 -5.31 6.29 -0.08
N ARG A 210 -6.43 6.97 -0.29
CA ARG A 210 -7.54 7.11 0.65
C ARG A 210 -8.79 6.50 0.05
N ARG A 211 -9.19 5.32 0.55
CA ARG A 211 -10.34 4.58 0.05
C ARG A 211 -11.52 4.63 1.01
N VAL A 212 -12.69 4.30 0.52
CA VAL A 212 -13.93 4.20 1.30
C VAL A 212 -14.13 2.75 1.73
N ARG A 213 -14.36 2.55 3.04
CA ARG A 213 -14.80 1.28 3.58
C ARG A 213 -16.33 1.25 3.59
N THR A 214 -16.91 0.51 2.68
CA THR A 214 -18.38 0.38 2.57
C THR A 214 -18.98 -0.36 3.76
N VAL A 215 -20.29 -0.20 3.96
CA VAL A 215 -21.04 -0.94 4.99
C VAL A 215 -20.90 -2.46 4.78
N GLY A 216 -20.94 -2.91 3.53
CA GLY A 216 -20.77 -4.32 3.19
C GLY A 216 -19.42 -4.88 3.64
N GLU A 217 -18.32 -4.16 3.40
CA GLU A 217 -16.97 -4.55 3.87
C GLU A 217 -16.90 -4.60 5.40
N GLN A 218 -17.46 -3.61 6.07
CA GLN A 218 -17.47 -3.58 7.53
C GLN A 218 -18.27 -4.74 8.12
N LEU A 219 -19.44 -5.07 7.55
CA LEU A 219 -20.25 -6.21 7.96
C LEU A 219 -19.55 -7.54 7.67
N TYR A 220 -18.86 -7.66 6.53
CA TYR A 220 -18.06 -8.85 6.21
C TYR A 220 -17.02 -9.12 7.29
N ASN A 221 -16.28 -8.08 7.74
CA ASN A 221 -15.30 -8.22 8.80
C ASN A 221 -15.94 -8.65 10.14
N GLN A 222 -17.09 -8.07 10.50
CA GLN A 222 -17.81 -8.47 11.72
C GLN A 222 -18.35 -9.89 11.64
N PHE A 223 -18.85 -10.30 10.48
CA PHE A 223 -19.30 -11.66 10.24
C PHE A 223 -18.14 -12.66 10.38
N GLY A 224 -16.96 -12.33 9.83
CA GLY A 224 -15.74 -13.11 10.00
C GLY A 224 -15.34 -13.31 11.47
N ILE A 225 -15.44 -12.25 12.29
CA ILE A 225 -15.21 -12.33 13.75
C ILE A 225 -16.22 -13.28 14.41
N GLY A 226 -17.49 -13.19 14.02
CA GLY A 226 -18.54 -14.09 14.51
C GLY A 226 -18.27 -15.55 14.18
N LEU A 227 -17.86 -15.84 12.93
CA LEU A 227 -17.48 -17.18 12.49
C LEU A 227 -16.25 -17.73 13.23
N ALA A 228 -15.23 -16.90 13.41
CA ALA A 228 -14.03 -17.30 14.16
C ALA A 228 -14.34 -17.66 15.61
N ARG A 229 -15.21 -16.89 16.29
CA ARG A 229 -15.70 -17.22 17.64
C ARG A 229 -16.48 -18.55 17.66
N MET A 230 -17.35 -18.74 16.67
CA MET A 230 -18.13 -19.98 16.54
C MET A 230 -17.21 -21.18 16.31
N ALA A 231 -16.25 -21.07 15.39
CA ALA A 231 -15.28 -22.13 15.12
C ALA A 231 -14.44 -22.49 16.35
N ARG A 232 -14.04 -21.50 17.16
CA ARG A 232 -13.36 -21.73 18.42
C ARG A 232 -14.23 -22.50 19.41
N THR A 233 -15.48 -22.10 19.60
CA THR A 233 -16.43 -22.76 20.49
C THR A 233 -16.70 -24.21 20.05
N ILE A 234 -16.80 -24.47 18.76
CA ILE A 234 -16.96 -25.82 18.21
C ILE A 234 -15.76 -26.68 18.59
N ARG A 235 -14.53 -26.19 18.36
CA ARG A 235 -13.32 -26.94 18.74
C ARG A 235 -13.26 -27.22 20.24
N GLU A 236 -13.57 -26.25 21.09
CA GLU A 236 -13.60 -26.40 22.54
C GLU A 236 -14.64 -27.47 22.95
N ARG A 237 -15.84 -27.45 22.35
CA ARG A 237 -16.88 -28.45 22.63
C ARG A 237 -16.49 -29.84 22.15
N MET A 238 -15.86 -29.97 21.00
CA MET A 238 -15.36 -31.27 20.49
C MET A 238 -14.28 -31.86 21.40
N ASN A 239 -13.40 -31.03 21.95
CA ASN A 239 -12.32 -31.49 22.81
C ASN A 239 -12.78 -31.91 24.23
N VAL A 240 -13.88 -31.34 24.71
CA VAL A 240 -14.37 -31.60 26.10
C VAL A 240 -15.35 -32.75 26.19
N ARG A 241 -16.02 -33.13 25.09
CA ARG A 241 -17.04 -34.18 25.10
C ARG A 241 -16.48 -35.51 24.63
N ASP A 242 -16.52 -36.50 25.52
CA ASP A 242 -16.17 -37.91 25.28
C ASP A 242 -17.31 -38.74 24.63
N THR A 243 -18.32 -38.11 24.05
CA THR A 243 -19.47 -38.81 23.46
C THR A 243 -19.26 -39.09 21.98
N GLU A 244 -19.48 -40.33 21.57
CA GLU A 244 -19.29 -40.81 20.20
C GLU A 244 -20.30 -40.24 19.17
N VAL A 245 -21.37 -39.59 19.63
CA VAL A 245 -22.43 -39.06 18.74
C VAL A 245 -22.64 -37.58 18.95
N PHE A 246 -22.21 -36.79 17.97
CA PHE A 246 -22.48 -35.36 17.91
C PHE A 246 -23.53 -35.04 16.85
N THR A 247 -24.47 -34.15 17.18
CA THR A 247 -25.32 -33.53 16.19
C THR A 247 -24.78 -32.12 15.87
N PRO A 248 -24.91 -31.61 14.65
CA PRO A 248 -24.49 -30.23 14.31
C PRO A 248 -25.13 -29.17 15.21
N THR A 249 -26.37 -29.41 15.68
CA THR A 249 -27.10 -28.51 16.58
C THR A 249 -26.47 -28.39 17.96
N ASP A 250 -25.78 -29.44 18.44
CA ASP A 250 -25.10 -29.41 19.73
C ASP A 250 -23.80 -28.63 19.72
N LEU A 251 -23.16 -28.57 18.57
CA LEU A 251 -21.87 -27.91 18.37
C LEU A 251 -22.03 -26.42 17.99
N ILE A 252 -23.00 -26.11 17.11
CA ILE A 252 -23.18 -24.78 16.54
C ILE A 252 -23.98 -23.89 17.49
N ASN A 253 -23.43 -22.71 17.79
CA ASN A 253 -24.13 -21.67 18.55
C ASN A 253 -24.36 -20.43 17.66
N PRO A 254 -25.55 -20.25 17.08
CA PRO A 254 -25.83 -19.10 16.18
C PRO A 254 -25.78 -17.76 16.90
N LYS A 255 -25.90 -17.73 18.24
CA LYS A 255 -25.78 -16.49 19.03
C LYS A 255 -24.40 -15.85 18.92
N ALA A 256 -23.35 -16.63 18.59
CA ALA A 256 -22.01 -16.09 18.38
C ALA A 256 -21.96 -15.07 17.21
N ILE A 257 -22.71 -15.33 16.13
CA ILE A 257 -22.79 -14.43 14.98
C ILE A 257 -23.77 -13.29 15.26
N SER A 258 -25.00 -13.62 15.67
CA SER A 258 -26.05 -12.60 15.88
C SER A 258 -25.66 -11.56 16.93
N SER A 259 -24.93 -11.94 17.99
CA SER A 259 -24.45 -11.00 19.00
C SER A 259 -23.44 -9.99 18.44
N VAL A 260 -22.55 -10.41 17.54
CA VAL A 260 -21.57 -9.53 16.92
C VAL A 260 -22.24 -8.54 15.98
N ILE A 261 -23.18 -9.01 15.15
CA ILE A 261 -23.92 -8.15 14.23
C ILE A 261 -24.81 -7.14 14.99
N ASN A 262 -25.52 -7.59 16.02
CA ASN A 262 -26.34 -6.68 16.86
C ASN A 262 -25.48 -5.65 17.59
N SER A 263 -24.30 -6.06 18.08
CA SER A 263 -23.35 -5.14 18.69
C SER A 263 -22.84 -4.10 17.69
N TYR A 264 -22.55 -4.50 16.46
CA TYR A 264 -22.13 -3.57 15.39
C TYR A 264 -23.19 -2.49 15.18
N PHE A 265 -24.43 -2.86 14.92
CA PHE A 265 -25.50 -1.89 14.69
C PHE A 265 -25.86 -1.07 15.92
N GLY A 266 -25.64 -1.58 17.14
CA GLY A 266 -25.96 -0.89 18.39
C GLY A 266 -24.86 0.05 18.91
N THR A 267 -23.60 -0.22 18.63
CA THR A 267 -22.46 0.50 19.24
C THR A 267 -21.52 1.16 18.26
N ASN A 268 -21.58 0.87 16.96
CA ASN A 268 -20.70 1.48 15.97
C ASN A 268 -21.08 2.96 15.75
N ALA A 269 -20.10 3.84 15.80
CA ALA A 269 -20.30 5.28 15.59
C ALA A 269 -20.86 5.65 14.19
N LEU A 270 -20.68 4.78 13.20
CA LEU A 270 -21.18 4.96 11.83
C LEU A 270 -22.62 4.43 11.66
N SER A 271 -23.11 3.62 12.60
CA SER A 271 -24.51 3.20 12.65
C SER A 271 -25.32 4.27 13.38
N GLN A 272 -26.01 5.10 12.63
CA GLN A 272 -26.72 6.27 13.12
C GLN A 272 -28.20 6.16 12.84
N PHE A 273 -29.01 6.86 13.64
CA PHE A 273 -30.42 7.04 13.34
C PHE A 273 -30.56 7.84 12.04
N MET A 274 -31.38 7.37 11.12
CA MET A 274 -31.54 8.01 9.82
C MET A 274 -32.21 9.37 9.95
N ASP A 275 -31.62 10.39 9.32
CA ASP A 275 -32.22 11.73 9.19
C ASP A 275 -33.36 11.64 8.18
N GLN A 276 -34.62 11.80 8.67
CA GLN A 276 -35.85 11.63 7.90
C GLN A 276 -36.71 12.91 7.88
N GLN A 277 -36.12 14.08 8.05
CA GLN A 277 -36.87 15.34 8.03
C GLN A 277 -37.57 15.59 6.69
N ASN A 278 -36.90 15.23 5.60
CA ASN A 278 -37.38 15.28 4.22
C ASN A 278 -36.65 14.26 3.35
N PRO A 279 -37.11 13.97 2.12
CA PRO A 279 -36.44 13.00 1.22
C PRO A 279 -34.97 13.34 0.91
N LEU A 280 -34.66 14.65 0.81
CA LEU A 280 -33.28 15.11 0.57
C LEU A 280 -32.36 14.76 1.75
N ALA A 281 -32.85 14.92 2.98
CA ALA A 281 -32.11 14.55 4.19
C ALA A 281 -31.77 13.06 4.21
N GLU A 282 -32.70 12.19 3.83
CA GLU A 282 -32.49 10.75 3.74
C GLU A 282 -31.41 10.39 2.71
N ILE A 283 -31.49 10.95 1.50
CA ILE A 283 -30.54 10.69 0.42
C ILE A 283 -29.14 11.17 0.80
N THR A 284 -29.03 12.39 1.34
CA THR A 284 -27.74 12.95 1.73
C THR A 284 -27.11 12.19 2.90
N HIS A 285 -27.90 11.70 3.85
CA HIS A 285 -27.40 10.88 4.95
C HIS A 285 -26.83 9.55 4.46
N LYS A 286 -27.49 8.89 3.49
CA LYS A 286 -27.02 7.61 2.90
C LYS A 286 -25.76 7.77 2.04
N ARG A 287 -25.53 8.95 1.46
CA ARG A 287 -24.36 9.25 0.61
C ARG A 287 -23.24 9.96 1.37
N ARG A 288 -23.30 10.01 2.68
CA ARG A 288 -22.31 10.66 3.53
C ARG A 288 -21.13 9.75 3.79
N MET A 289 -19.94 10.32 3.78
CA MET A 289 -18.69 9.66 4.14
C MET A 289 -18.08 10.33 5.36
N SER A 290 -17.56 9.52 6.28
CA SER A 290 -16.95 10.00 7.52
C SER A 290 -15.51 9.52 7.59
N ALA A 291 -14.59 10.42 7.94
CA ALA A 291 -13.21 10.08 8.29
C ALA A 291 -13.09 9.58 9.74
N LEU A 292 -14.18 9.70 10.53
CA LEU A 292 -14.25 9.29 11.93
C LEU A 292 -14.69 7.83 12.06
N GLY A 293 -14.55 7.27 13.25
CA GLY A 293 -15.04 5.94 13.58
C GLY A 293 -13.94 4.90 13.74
N PRO A 294 -14.30 3.62 13.89
CA PRO A 294 -13.33 2.55 14.09
C PRO A 294 -12.36 2.42 12.91
N GLY A 295 -11.05 2.54 13.20
CA GLY A 295 -10.00 2.54 12.18
C GLY A 295 -9.82 3.87 11.43
N GLY A 296 -10.58 4.91 11.80
CA GLY A 296 -10.46 6.27 11.28
C GLY A 296 -9.73 7.23 12.20
N LEU A 297 -9.86 8.52 11.91
CA LEU A 297 -9.25 9.61 12.66
C LEU A 297 -10.07 9.97 13.91
N SER A 298 -9.43 10.55 14.90
CA SER A 298 -10.12 11.27 15.99
C SER A 298 -10.13 12.78 15.68
N ARG A 299 -11.17 13.48 16.15
CA ARG A 299 -11.33 14.93 15.94
C ARG A 299 -10.11 15.72 16.38
N ASP A 300 -9.54 15.35 17.51
CA ASP A 300 -8.41 16.06 18.13
C ASP A 300 -7.08 15.84 17.42
N ARG A 301 -6.96 14.74 16.67
CA ARG A 301 -5.76 14.38 15.90
C ARG A 301 -5.83 14.76 14.43
N ALA A 302 -6.99 15.19 13.95
CA ALA A 302 -7.17 15.61 12.58
C ALA A 302 -6.67 17.06 12.39
N GLY A 303 -5.56 17.22 11.69
CA GLY A 303 -4.98 18.51 11.30
C GLY A 303 -5.80 19.21 10.21
N PHE A 304 -5.32 20.36 9.74
CA PHE A 304 -5.96 21.12 8.67
C PHE A 304 -5.88 20.39 7.34
N GLU A 305 -4.76 19.73 7.05
CA GLU A 305 -4.52 19.04 5.77
C GLU A 305 -5.60 18.01 5.43
N VAL A 306 -6.01 17.19 6.42
CA VAL A 306 -7.07 16.18 6.24
C VAL A 306 -8.45 16.79 6.04
N ARG A 307 -8.66 18.03 6.48
CA ARG A 307 -9.94 18.78 6.40
C ARG A 307 -10.07 19.61 5.14
N ASP A 308 -8.96 19.86 4.46
CA ASP A 308 -8.91 20.65 3.24
C ASP A 308 -9.46 19.89 2.03
N VAL A 309 -9.80 20.66 1.00
CA VAL A 309 -10.20 20.11 -0.30
C VAL A 309 -8.97 19.84 -1.13
N HIS A 310 -8.76 18.57 -1.44
CA HIS A 310 -7.68 18.13 -2.31
C HIS A 310 -8.12 18.17 -3.79
N TYR A 311 -7.21 18.39 -4.75
CA TYR A 311 -7.58 18.44 -6.18
C TYR A 311 -8.22 17.13 -6.68
N THR A 312 -7.86 15.98 -6.10
CA THR A 312 -8.47 14.68 -6.42
C THR A 312 -9.92 14.53 -5.99
N HIS A 313 -10.43 15.46 -5.17
CA HIS A 313 -11.84 15.48 -4.77
C HIS A 313 -12.77 15.86 -5.93
N TYR A 314 -12.25 16.41 -7.01
CA TYR A 314 -13.04 16.80 -8.17
C TYR A 314 -13.89 15.64 -8.71
N GLY A 315 -15.20 15.86 -8.80
CA GLY A 315 -16.15 14.86 -9.25
C GLY A 315 -16.40 13.68 -8.30
N ARG A 316 -15.70 13.60 -7.17
CA ARG A 316 -15.78 12.50 -6.18
C ARG A 316 -16.37 12.94 -4.86
N LEU A 317 -15.79 13.95 -4.24
CA LEU A 317 -16.24 14.52 -2.97
C LEU A 317 -16.69 15.96 -3.18
N CYS A 318 -17.86 16.32 -2.67
CA CYS A 318 -18.34 17.69 -2.76
C CYS A 318 -17.48 18.64 -1.92
N PRO A 319 -16.94 19.72 -2.51
CA PRO A 319 -16.12 20.68 -1.78
C PRO A 319 -16.92 21.60 -0.88
N ILE A 320 -18.26 21.62 -1.02
CA ILE A 320 -19.16 22.57 -0.38
C ILE A 320 -19.90 21.91 0.79
N GLU A 321 -20.48 20.75 0.60
CA GLU A 321 -21.33 20.09 1.60
C GLU A 321 -20.49 19.41 2.68
N THR A 322 -20.33 20.07 3.81
CA THR A 322 -19.67 19.55 5.02
C THR A 322 -20.35 20.16 6.25
N PRO A 323 -20.34 19.50 7.42
CA PRO A 323 -20.82 20.10 8.65
C PRO A 323 -20.01 21.34 9.06
N GLU A 324 -20.66 22.26 9.74
CA GLU A 324 -19.98 23.37 10.43
C GLU A 324 -19.49 22.94 11.81
N GLY A 325 -18.38 23.52 12.28
CA GLY A 325 -17.83 23.25 13.60
C GLY A 325 -16.75 22.18 13.63
N PRO A 326 -16.60 21.37 14.71
CA PRO A 326 -15.45 20.50 14.93
C PRO A 326 -15.31 19.35 13.92
N ASN A 327 -16.36 19.03 13.20
CA ASN A 327 -16.38 17.97 12.18
C ASN A 327 -16.17 18.50 10.75
N ILE A 328 -15.86 19.77 10.57
CA ILE A 328 -15.64 20.35 9.24
C ILE A 328 -14.54 19.59 8.48
N GLY A 329 -14.79 19.27 7.23
CA GLY A 329 -13.86 18.52 6.39
C GLY A 329 -13.71 17.02 6.70
N LEU A 330 -14.12 16.57 7.89
CA LEU A 330 -14.05 15.15 8.29
C LEU A 330 -15.29 14.35 7.85
N ILE A 331 -16.38 15.04 7.59
CA ILE A 331 -17.59 14.43 7.07
C ILE A 331 -17.89 15.10 5.73
N SER A 332 -17.93 14.29 4.68
CA SER A 332 -18.10 14.74 3.30
C SER A 332 -19.28 14.01 2.65
N SER A 333 -19.72 14.51 1.52
CA SER A 333 -20.77 13.88 0.71
C SER A 333 -20.23 13.52 -0.67
N LEU A 334 -20.70 12.39 -1.24
CA LEU A 334 -20.38 11.99 -2.61
C LEU A 334 -20.96 12.98 -3.61
N CYS A 335 -20.20 13.29 -4.66
CA CYS A 335 -20.71 14.01 -5.82
C CYS A 335 -21.82 13.22 -6.53
N ILE A 336 -22.63 13.91 -7.35
CA ILE A 336 -23.82 13.34 -7.99
C ILE A 336 -23.52 12.06 -8.77
N TYR A 337 -22.48 12.08 -9.60
CA TYR A 337 -22.11 10.97 -10.49
C TYR A 337 -21.04 10.04 -9.92
N ALA A 338 -20.53 10.33 -8.72
CA ALA A 338 -19.50 9.51 -8.11
C ALA A 338 -20.01 8.11 -7.74
N LYS A 339 -19.20 7.11 -8.00
CA LYS A 339 -19.41 5.71 -7.61
C LYS A 339 -18.21 5.21 -6.81
N ILE A 340 -18.42 4.14 -6.07
CA ILE A 340 -17.36 3.44 -5.34
C ILE A 340 -17.16 2.11 -6.07
N ASN A 341 -15.91 1.81 -6.44
CA ASN A 341 -15.58 0.54 -7.08
C ASN A 341 -15.48 -0.60 -6.06
N ASP A 342 -15.28 -1.83 -6.54
CA ASP A 342 -15.20 -3.02 -5.69
C ASP A 342 -14.02 -2.98 -4.71
N LEU A 343 -12.95 -2.25 -5.05
CA LEU A 343 -11.80 -2.04 -4.18
C LEU A 343 -11.99 -0.92 -3.15
N GLY A 344 -13.07 -0.14 -3.25
CA GLY A 344 -13.38 0.97 -2.34
C GLY A 344 -12.86 2.35 -2.80
N PHE A 345 -12.30 2.46 -4.00
CA PHE A 345 -11.90 3.76 -4.55
C PHE A 345 -13.09 4.49 -5.19
N ILE A 346 -13.09 5.81 -5.08
CA ILE A 346 -14.16 6.62 -5.65
C ILE A 346 -13.83 6.92 -7.10
N GLU A 347 -14.76 6.64 -7.97
CA GLU A 347 -14.68 6.85 -9.41
C GLU A 347 -15.65 7.95 -9.86
N THR A 348 -15.25 8.68 -10.88
CA THR A 348 -16.08 9.69 -11.53
C THR A 348 -16.13 9.46 -13.02
N PRO A 349 -17.27 9.76 -13.70
CA PRO A 349 -17.41 9.50 -15.13
C PRO A 349 -16.78 10.60 -15.97
N TYR A 350 -16.15 10.18 -17.06
CA TYR A 350 -15.60 11.06 -18.09
C TYR A 350 -15.97 10.57 -19.48
N ARG A 351 -16.07 11.50 -20.44
CA ARG A 351 -16.16 11.22 -21.87
C ARG A 351 -14.74 11.13 -22.42
N GLN A 352 -14.50 10.17 -23.27
CA GLN A 352 -13.22 10.03 -23.94
C GLN A 352 -13.09 11.04 -25.06
N ALA A 353 -11.90 11.59 -25.25
CA ALA A 353 -11.55 12.48 -26.34
C ALA A 353 -10.30 11.95 -27.05
N ALA A 354 -10.28 12.02 -28.36
CA ALA A 354 -9.14 11.66 -29.17
C ALA A 354 -9.01 12.62 -30.35
N ASN A 355 -7.80 13.13 -30.58
CA ASN A 355 -7.51 14.03 -31.70
C ASN A 355 -8.46 15.24 -31.80
N GLY A 356 -8.86 15.80 -30.66
CA GLY A 356 -9.74 16.96 -30.59
C GLY A 356 -11.23 16.67 -30.84
N VAL A 357 -11.65 15.42 -30.83
CA VAL A 357 -13.04 14.98 -30.96
C VAL A 357 -13.44 14.22 -29.70
N VAL A 358 -14.52 14.66 -29.07
CA VAL A 358 -15.11 14.02 -27.88
C VAL A 358 -16.17 13.01 -28.31
N ASP A 359 -16.16 11.83 -27.72
CA ASP A 359 -17.23 10.86 -27.88
C ASP A 359 -18.47 11.33 -27.10
N LEU A 360 -19.54 11.59 -27.84
CA LEU A 360 -20.80 12.09 -27.29
C LEU A 360 -21.77 10.96 -26.90
N ASP A 361 -21.41 9.70 -27.16
CA ASP A 361 -22.24 8.58 -26.78
C ASP A 361 -22.19 8.37 -25.25
N ASN A 362 -23.36 8.32 -24.64
CA ASN A 362 -23.47 8.12 -23.20
C ASN A 362 -23.15 6.69 -22.77
N ASP A 363 -23.17 5.74 -23.67
CA ASP A 363 -22.83 4.34 -23.38
C ASP A 363 -21.31 4.11 -23.32
N HIS A 364 -20.52 5.06 -23.85
CA HIS A 364 -19.06 5.01 -23.85
C HIS A 364 -18.41 5.84 -22.72
N VAL A 365 -19.19 6.24 -21.73
CA VAL A 365 -18.66 6.97 -20.56
C VAL A 365 -17.81 6.03 -19.71
N VAL A 366 -16.58 6.46 -19.42
CA VAL A 366 -15.62 5.70 -18.62
C VAL A 366 -15.57 6.25 -17.21
N TYR A 367 -15.66 5.37 -16.22
CA TYR A 367 -15.44 5.72 -14.81
C TYR A 367 -13.97 5.56 -14.47
N MET A 368 -13.36 6.61 -13.92
CA MET A 368 -11.93 6.64 -13.62
C MET A 368 -11.67 6.94 -12.15
N THR A 369 -10.67 6.24 -11.61
CA THR A 369 -10.11 6.52 -10.29
C THR A 369 -9.27 7.79 -10.32
N ALA A 370 -8.91 8.33 -9.15
CA ALA A 370 -8.05 9.52 -9.07
C ALA A 370 -6.66 9.28 -9.68
N GLU A 371 -6.12 8.08 -9.52
CA GLU A 371 -4.81 7.70 -10.06
C GLU A 371 -4.79 7.61 -11.59
N ASP A 372 -5.88 7.09 -12.19
CA ASP A 372 -5.98 6.98 -13.64
C ASP A 372 -6.22 8.35 -14.30
N GLU A 373 -7.00 9.22 -13.61
CA GLU A 373 -7.26 10.57 -14.05
C GLU A 373 -6.00 11.45 -14.07
N GLU A 374 -5.11 11.30 -13.09
CA GLU A 374 -3.92 12.11 -12.91
C GLU A 374 -3.00 12.12 -14.14
N LYS A 375 -2.98 11.01 -14.88
CA LYS A 375 -2.20 10.86 -16.11
C LYS A 375 -2.85 11.50 -17.35
N SER A 376 -4.06 12.04 -17.20
CA SER A 376 -4.89 12.48 -18.32
C SER A 376 -5.20 13.97 -18.26
N THR A 377 -5.24 14.62 -19.42
CA THR A 377 -5.68 16.00 -19.56
C THR A 377 -7.18 16.08 -19.75
N VAL A 378 -7.89 16.69 -18.80
CA VAL A 378 -9.35 16.71 -18.74
C VAL A 378 -9.91 18.07 -19.12
N ALA A 379 -10.76 18.15 -20.16
CA ALA A 379 -11.46 19.37 -20.55
C ALA A 379 -12.70 19.62 -19.68
N GLN A 380 -13.03 20.90 -19.49
CA GLN A 380 -14.22 21.29 -18.75
C GLN A 380 -15.51 20.90 -19.50
N GLY A 381 -16.56 20.50 -18.78
CA GLY A 381 -17.83 20.07 -19.35
C GLY A 381 -18.63 21.15 -20.08
N ASN A 382 -18.27 22.43 -19.92
CA ASN A 382 -18.89 23.57 -20.62
C ASN A 382 -18.11 24.02 -21.86
N ALA A 383 -17.06 23.30 -22.26
CA ALA A 383 -16.31 23.63 -23.46
C ALA A 383 -17.21 23.50 -24.70
N PRO A 384 -17.24 24.51 -25.60
CA PRO A 384 -18.13 24.47 -26.77
C PRO A 384 -17.67 23.42 -27.78
N LEU A 385 -18.59 22.50 -28.08
CA LEU A 385 -18.41 21.44 -29.07
C LEU A 385 -19.30 21.66 -30.28
N ASP A 386 -18.88 21.17 -31.43
CA ASP A 386 -19.70 21.02 -32.63
C ASP A 386 -20.61 19.79 -32.50
N LYS A 387 -21.59 19.64 -33.40
CA LYS A 387 -22.52 18.49 -33.46
C LYS A 387 -21.81 17.13 -33.57
N ASN A 388 -20.58 17.12 -34.07
CA ASN A 388 -19.74 15.93 -34.21
C ASN A 388 -18.79 15.70 -33.04
N GLY A 389 -18.93 16.45 -31.93
CA GLY A 389 -18.04 16.33 -30.77
C GLY A 389 -16.70 17.03 -30.90
N LYS A 390 -16.46 17.81 -31.98
CA LYS A 390 -15.19 18.53 -32.17
C LYS A 390 -15.18 19.84 -31.40
N PHE A 391 -14.05 20.18 -30.73
CA PHE A 391 -13.87 21.46 -30.06
C PHE A 391 -13.86 22.61 -31.09
N ILE A 392 -14.68 23.63 -30.83
CA ILE A 392 -14.79 24.80 -31.71
C ILE A 392 -13.62 25.76 -31.51
N ARG A 393 -13.13 25.85 -30.27
CA ARG A 393 -12.03 26.77 -29.92
C ARG A 393 -10.69 26.13 -30.18
N LYS A 394 -9.72 26.93 -30.69
CA LYS A 394 -8.32 26.49 -30.89
C LYS A 394 -7.55 26.28 -29.59
N LYS A 395 -8.03 26.84 -28.49
CA LYS A 395 -7.46 26.67 -27.15
C LYS A 395 -8.59 26.37 -26.18
N VAL A 396 -8.42 25.34 -25.38
CA VAL A 396 -9.41 24.84 -24.43
C VAL A 396 -8.78 24.88 -23.00
N LYS A 397 -9.58 25.32 -22.04
CA LYS A 397 -9.19 25.20 -20.63
C LYS A 397 -9.31 23.76 -20.23
N ALA A 398 -8.24 23.23 -19.69
CA ALA A 398 -8.18 21.87 -19.20
C ALA A 398 -7.68 21.82 -17.75
N ARG A 399 -7.77 20.68 -17.14
CA ARG A 399 -7.23 20.35 -15.84
C ARG A 399 -6.20 19.23 -16.05
N TYR A 400 -5.05 19.37 -15.46
CA TYR A 400 -4.01 18.35 -15.40
C TYR A 400 -3.41 18.39 -14.00
N GLU A 401 -3.54 17.28 -13.24
CA GLU A 401 -3.18 17.25 -11.82
C GLU A 401 -3.84 18.41 -11.03
N ALA A 402 -3.02 19.22 -10.35
CA ALA A 402 -3.45 20.41 -9.62
C ALA A 402 -3.52 21.69 -10.46
N ASP A 403 -3.07 21.67 -11.72
CA ASP A 403 -2.96 22.82 -12.58
C ASP A 403 -4.13 22.95 -13.58
N PHE A 404 -4.34 24.17 -14.05
CA PHE A 404 -5.39 24.50 -15.04
C PHE A 404 -4.78 25.07 -16.33
N PRO A 405 -4.09 24.25 -17.12
CA PRO A 405 -3.47 24.70 -18.36
C PRO A 405 -4.49 25.02 -19.44
N VAL A 406 -4.08 25.86 -20.38
CA VAL A 406 -4.82 26.13 -21.61
C VAL A 406 -4.10 25.39 -22.73
N VAL A 407 -4.72 24.32 -23.21
CA VAL A 407 -4.13 23.36 -24.15
C VAL A 407 -4.80 23.40 -25.53
N THR A 408 -4.17 22.78 -26.51
CA THR A 408 -4.79 22.52 -27.82
C THR A 408 -5.76 21.34 -27.73
N PRO A 409 -6.81 21.29 -28.56
CA PRO A 409 -7.79 20.20 -28.54
C PRO A 409 -7.18 18.79 -28.70
N GLU A 410 -6.05 18.70 -29.38
CA GLU A 410 -5.35 17.42 -29.64
C GLU A 410 -4.69 16.81 -28.39
N GLN A 411 -4.44 17.64 -27.36
CA GLN A 411 -3.83 17.23 -26.10
C GLN A 411 -4.85 16.79 -25.04
N ILE A 412 -6.15 16.83 -25.38
CA ILE A 412 -7.23 16.49 -24.47
C ILE A 412 -7.54 15.01 -24.61
N ASP A 413 -7.46 14.30 -23.48
CA ASP A 413 -7.74 12.86 -23.38
C ASP A 413 -9.17 12.59 -22.91
N LEU A 414 -9.67 13.46 -22.03
CA LEU A 414 -10.97 13.29 -21.37
C LEU A 414 -11.74 14.60 -21.32
N MET A 415 -13.05 14.50 -21.16
CA MET A 415 -13.93 15.64 -20.90
C MET A 415 -14.93 15.33 -19.81
N ASP A 416 -15.22 16.30 -18.97
CA ASP A 416 -16.27 16.18 -17.95
C ASP A 416 -17.64 15.92 -18.61
N VAL A 417 -18.45 15.07 -17.98
CA VAL A 417 -19.79 14.76 -18.48
C VAL A 417 -20.75 15.96 -18.30
N SER A 418 -20.62 16.65 -17.16
CA SER A 418 -21.47 17.81 -16.83
C SER A 418 -20.73 18.74 -15.86
N PRO A 419 -20.95 20.05 -15.92
CA PRO A 419 -20.44 21.00 -14.92
C PRO A 419 -20.92 20.73 -13.50
N SER A 420 -22.11 20.15 -13.33
CA SER A 420 -22.66 19.78 -12.01
C SER A 420 -21.97 18.60 -11.33
N GLN A 421 -21.04 17.95 -12.04
CA GLN A 421 -20.29 16.79 -11.55
C GLN A 421 -19.49 17.07 -10.28
N ILE A 422 -19.10 18.32 -10.03
CA ILE A 422 -18.30 18.72 -8.87
C ILE A 422 -19.10 18.79 -7.56
N ALA A 423 -20.41 18.84 -7.63
CA ALA A 423 -21.28 19.09 -6.49
C ALA A 423 -22.00 17.84 -6.00
N SER A 424 -22.36 17.80 -4.72
CA SER A 424 -23.29 16.83 -4.16
C SER A 424 -24.73 17.11 -4.62
N ILE A 425 -25.64 16.18 -4.32
CA ILE A 425 -27.07 16.35 -4.66
C ILE A 425 -27.65 17.61 -3.99
N ALA A 426 -27.36 17.84 -2.72
CA ALA A 426 -27.86 19.02 -2.01
C ALA A 426 -27.28 20.32 -2.58
N ALA A 427 -25.99 20.38 -2.80
CA ALA A 427 -25.33 21.56 -3.37
C ALA A 427 -25.81 21.86 -4.80
N ALA A 428 -26.07 20.83 -5.61
CA ALA A 428 -26.54 20.99 -6.99
C ALA A 428 -27.99 21.52 -7.09
N LEU A 429 -28.77 21.41 -6.02
CA LEU A 429 -30.12 21.96 -5.96
C LEU A 429 -30.16 23.47 -5.66
N ILE A 430 -29.02 24.07 -5.32
CA ILE A 430 -28.94 25.52 -5.09
C ILE A 430 -28.97 26.24 -6.45
N PRO A 431 -29.98 27.11 -6.70
CA PRO A 431 -30.05 27.87 -7.95
C PRO A 431 -28.86 28.84 -8.06
N PHE A 432 -28.28 28.97 -9.23
CA PHE A 432 -27.15 29.88 -9.50
C PHE A 432 -25.98 29.72 -8.54
N LEU A 433 -25.66 28.46 -8.22
CA LEU A 433 -24.58 28.11 -7.28
C LEU A 433 -23.24 28.73 -7.68
N GLU A 434 -22.97 28.88 -8.98
CA GLU A 434 -21.76 29.46 -9.55
C GLU A 434 -21.57 30.95 -9.21
N HIS A 435 -22.60 31.63 -8.76
CA HIS A 435 -22.57 33.03 -8.34
C HIS A 435 -22.48 33.22 -6.82
N ASP A 436 -22.65 32.13 -6.06
CA ASP A 436 -22.64 32.15 -4.62
C ASP A 436 -21.25 31.96 -4.03
N ASP A 437 -20.97 32.59 -2.90
CA ASP A 437 -19.80 32.30 -2.08
C ASP A 437 -19.91 30.89 -1.47
N ALA A 438 -18.78 30.17 -1.47
CA ALA A 438 -18.72 28.78 -0.97
C ALA A 438 -19.20 28.64 0.49
N ASN A 439 -18.90 29.63 1.35
CA ASN A 439 -19.35 29.61 2.75
C ASN A 439 -20.89 29.68 2.86
N ARG A 440 -21.53 30.50 2.01
CA ARG A 440 -22.99 30.62 2.00
C ARG A 440 -23.66 29.42 1.35
N ALA A 441 -23.03 28.84 0.31
CA ALA A 441 -23.49 27.60 -0.31
C ALA A 441 -23.41 26.41 0.67
N LEU A 442 -22.40 26.33 1.51
CA LEU A 442 -22.27 25.35 2.58
C LEU A 442 -23.44 25.47 3.57
N MET A 443 -23.74 26.68 4.04
CA MET A 443 -24.88 26.92 4.92
C MET A 443 -26.20 26.55 4.25
N GLY A 444 -26.40 26.95 2.99
CA GLY A 444 -27.59 26.62 2.22
C GLY A 444 -27.82 25.12 2.04
N SER A 445 -26.80 24.36 1.69
CA SER A 445 -26.87 22.90 1.55
C SER A 445 -27.24 22.21 2.87
N ASN A 446 -26.68 22.68 3.98
CA ASN A 446 -27.01 22.17 5.32
C ASN A 446 -28.43 22.53 5.74
N MET A 447 -28.90 23.75 5.42
CA MET A 447 -30.27 24.21 5.77
C MET A 447 -31.34 23.45 4.99
N MET A 448 -31.12 23.12 3.72
CA MET A 448 -32.11 22.38 2.92
C MET A 448 -32.45 21.01 3.52
N ARG A 449 -31.52 20.36 4.20
CA ARG A 449 -31.78 19.10 4.90
C ARG A 449 -32.69 19.24 6.12
N GLN A 450 -32.80 20.44 6.67
CA GLN A 450 -33.62 20.76 7.84
C GLN A 450 -35.02 21.29 7.46
N ALA A 451 -35.27 21.48 6.18
CA ALA A 451 -36.56 22.01 5.70
C ALA A 451 -37.70 21.04 6.02
N VAL A 452 -38.79 21.61 6.56
CA VAL A 452 -40.00 20.84 6.85
C VAL A 452 -40.87 20.80 5.59
N PRO A 453 -41.34 19.59 5.15
CA PRO A 453 -42.23 19.46 4.03
C PRO A 453 -43.56 20.22 4.32
N LEU A 454 -44.04 20.97 3.34
CA LEU A 454 -45.38 21.55 3.40
C LEU A 454 -46.41 20.45 3.14
N LEU A 455 -47.48 20.47 3.93
CA LEU A 455 -48.60 19.57 3.78
C LEU A 455 -49.53 20.04 2.65
#